data_98ed537db561dff46f95201e070eeea3
#
_entry.id   98ed537db561dff46f95201e070eeea3
#
_cell.length_a   1.000
_cell.length_b   1.000
_cell.length_c   1.000
_cell.angle_alpha   90.00
_cell.angle_beta   90.00
_cell.angle_gamma   90.00
#
_symmetry.space_group_name_H-M   'P 1'
#
loop_
_entity.id
_entity.type
_entity.pdbx_description
1 polymer ?
#
loop_
_entity_poly.entity_id
_entity_poly.type
_entity_poly.pdbx_seq_one_letter_code
_entity_poly.pdbx_strand_id
1 'polypeptide(L)'
;SDLREQLSSYIDLMDDAIRQGKQLPKDTAAANDIALMDDFIAIANQKKEGLNAHFFRSPLDMVNYVKSLIPSEDTTARFVVNMGSGGIHCIAVDCAIKNGKCSLIGIDPVTMNSLGASMLAIRLQSVCKRELPETSLVIMETDMQRSQGECLMFSLFLVKKMHKECDEFQSLHDKNINRELPLTQGLLVSVKDADSLLPPSLMKHTQSPNRLQKYLETRPEAMNCVVNKKGDTLKTRQQRHITTIELD
;
A
#
# COMPACT_ATOMS: atom_id res chain seq x y z
N SER A 1 16.11 -19.68 14.16
CA SER A 1 14.70 -19.99 14.40
C SER A 1 14.05 -18.97 15.30
N ASP A 2 14.70 -18.59 16.38
CA ASP A 2 14.11 -17.67 17.36
C ASP A 2 13.86 -16.29 16.80
N LEU A 3 14.78 -15.74 16.01
CA LEU A 3 14.59 -14.43 15.37
C LEU A 3 13.43 -14.49 14.38
N ARG A 4 13.34 -15.55 13.58
CA ARG A 4 12.26 -15.72 12.61
C ARG A 4 10.91 -15.88 13.29
N GLU A 5 10.84 -16.64 14.38
CA GLU A 5 9.63 -16.80 15.18
C GLU A 5 9.22 -15.48 15.85
N GLN A 6 10.18 -14.74 16.41
CA GLN A 6 9.94 -13.44 17.00
C GLN A 6 9.41 -12.44 15.98
N LEU A 7 10.00 -12.39 14.78
CA LEU A 7 9.55 -11.53 13.71
C LEU A 7 8.15 -11.91 13.22
N SER A 8 7.88 -13.21 13.09
CA SER A 8 6.57 -13.71 12.69
C SER A 8 5.50 -13.35 13.72
N SER A 9 5.80 -13.53 15.00
CA SER A 9 4.90 -13.15 16.10
C SER A 9 4.65 -11.66 16.13
N TYR A 10 5.68 -10.85 15.89
CA TYR A 10 5.57 -9.39 15.83
C TYR A 10 4.70 -8.96 14.66
N ILE A 11 4.87 -9.56 13.49
CA ILE A 11 4.04 -9.28 12.31
C ILE A 11 2.57 -9.62 12.62
N ASP A 12 2.30 -10.78 13.22
CA ASP A 12 0.94 -11.20 13.59
C ASP A 12 0.32 -10.21 14.59
N LEU A 13 1.09 -9.75 15.56
CA LEU A 13 0.64 -8.76 16.53
C LEU A 13 0.31 -7.42 15.86
N MET A 14 1.13 -6.98 14.93
CA MET A 14 0.91 -5.74 14.19
C MET A 14 -0.30 -5.85 13.26
N ASP A 15 -0.45 -6.98 12.57
CA ASP A 15 -1.64 -7.25 11.73
C ASP A 15 -2.92 -7.21 12.56
N ASP A 16 -2.90 -7.79 13.77
CA ASP A 16 -4.04 -7.75 14.67
C ASP A 16 -4.34 -6.33 15.17
N ALA A 17 -3.33 -5.56 15.50
CA ALA A 17 -3.48 -4.17 15.93
C ALA A 17 -4.08 -3.30 14.79
N ILE A 18 -3.59 -3.48 13.56
CA ILE A 18 -4.12 -2.79 12.38
C ILE A 18 -5.59 -3.16 12.17
N ARG A 19 -5.93 -4.45 12.24
CA ARG A 19 -7.31 -4.94 12.09
C ARG A 19 -8.25 -4.33 13.11
N GLN A 20 -7.80 -4.13 14.34
CA GLN A 20 -8.62 -3.62 15.44
C GLN A 20 -8.62 -2.09 15.53
N GLY A 21 -7.86 -1.40 14.68
CA GLY A 21 -7.71 0.05 14.72
C GLY A 21 -7.05 0.56 15.99
N LYS A 22 -6.32 -0.29 16.70
CA LYS A 22 -5.64 0.09 17.94
C LYS A 22 -4.40 0.92 17.64
N GLN A 23 -4.18 1.95 18.46
CA GLN A 23 -2.94 2.72 18.42
C GLN A 23 -1.87 2.00 19.22
N LEU A 24 -0.69 1.85 18.61
CA LEU A 24 0.52 1.44 19.31
C LEU A 24 1.26 2.68 19.82
N PRO A 25 2.06 2.56 20.91
CA PRO A 25 2.85 3.69 21.38
C PRO A 25 3.78 4.21 20.27
N LYS A 26 3.65 5.49 19.93
CA LYS A 26 4.30 6.13 18.77
C LYS A 26 5.81 5.95 18.73
N ASP A 27 6.47 6.07 19.86
CA ASP A 27 7.95 6.16 19.90
C ASP A 27 8.62 4.80 19.86
N THR A 28 7.94 3.75 20.31
CA THR A 28 8.51 2.41 20.39
C THR A 28 8.23 1.57 19.15
N ALA A 29 7.00 1.63 18.64
CA ALA A 29 6.58 0.81 17.49
C ALA A 29 7.21 1.29 16.19
N ALA A 30 7.16 2.61 15.93
CA ALA A 30 7.63 3.15 14.66
C ALA A 30 9.15 3.01 14.48
N ALA A 31 9.93 3.28 15.54
CA ALA A 31 11.39 3.12 15.49
C ALA A 31 11.79 1.65 15.32
N ASN A 32 11.10 0.74 16.00
CA ASN A 32 11.33 -0.70 15.86
C ASN A 32 10.92 -1.20 14.48
N ASP A 33 9.83 -0.69 13.91
CA ASP A 33 9.38 -1.05 12.58
C ASP A 33 10.41 -0.68 11.51
N ILE A 34 10.97 0.52 11.58
CA ILE A 34 12.03 0.94 10.64
C ILE A 34 13.26 0.04 10.78
N ALA A 35 13.69 -0.23 12.00
CA ALA A 35 14.87 -1.05 12.26
C ALA A 35 14.71 -2.49 11.76
N LEU A 36 13.49 -3.02 11.80
CA LEU A 36 13.18 -4.40 11.41
C LEU A 36 12.64 -4.54 10.00
N MET A 37 12.37 -3.44 9.29
CA MET A 37 11.67 -3.49 8.01
C MET A 37 12.43 -4.29 6.95
N ASP A 38 13.75 -4.17 6.90
CA ASP A 38 14.54 -4.96 5.95
C ASP A 38 14.39 -6.47 6.20
N ASP A 39 14.30 -6.88 7.48
CA ASP A 39 14.07 -8.26 7.87
C ASP A 39 12.65 -8.72 7.51
N PHE A 40 11.64 -7.88 7.74
CA PHE A 40 10.26 -8.18 7.35
C PHE A 40 10.13 -8.35 5.84
N ILE A 41 10.77 -7.50 5.07
CA ILE A 41 10.80 -7.58 3.61
C ILE A 41 11.48 -8.87 3.16
N ALA A 42 12.62 -9.22 3.74
CA ALA A 42 13.34 -10.45 3.42
C ALA A 42 12.47 -11.70 3.68
N ILE A 43 11.79 -11.74 4.83
CA ILE A 43 10.87 -12.84 5.18
C ILE A 43 9.69 -12.90 4.19
N ALA A 44 9.11 -11.76 3.84
CA ALA A 44 8.01 -11.70 2.88
C ALA A 44 8.43 -12.24 1.52
N ASN A 45 9.62 -11.86 1.03
CA ASN A 45 10.15 -12.33 -0.24
C ASN A 45 10.44 -13.85 -0.22
N GLN A 46 10.86 -14.40 0.91
CA GLN A 46 11.06 -15.85 1.05
C GLN A 46 9.74 -16.61 1.00
N LYS A 47 8.68 -16.07 1.60
CA LYS A 47 7.36 -16.72 1.66
C LYS A 47 6.56 -16.60 0.37
N LYS A 48 6.80 -15.59 -0.44
CA LYS A 48 6.02 -15.27 -1.64
C LYS A 48 6.93 -15.16 -2.85
N GLU A 49 7.01 -16.24 -3.63
CA GLU A 49 7.76 -16.23 -4.88
C GLU A 49 7.24 -15.14 -5.82
N GLY A 50 8.16 -14.38 -6.39
CA GLY A 50 7.82 -13.30 -7.32
C GLY A 50 7.35 -12.00 -6.67
N LEU A 51 7.29 -11.92 -5.34
CA LEU A 51 6.89 -10.70 -4.64
C LEU A 51 7.82 -9.54 -4.98
N ASN A 52 9.12 -9.76 -4.98
CA ASN A 52 10.15 -8.76 -5.29
C ASN A 52 9.91 -7.44 -4.55
N ALA A 53 9.77 -7.53 -3.23
CA ALA A 53 9.51 -6.39 -2.37
C ALA A 53 10.81 -5.74 -1.88
N HIS A 54 10.79 -4.43 -1.71
CA HIS A 54 11.92 -3.64 -1.20
C HIS A 54 11.39 -2.56 -0.26
N PHE A 55 12.20 -2.19 0.72
CA PHE A 55 11.93 -1.04 1.57
C PHE A 55 12.90 0.09 1.22
N PHE A 56 12.37 1.29 1.01
CA PHE A 56 13.16 2.49 0.76
C PHE A 56 12.89 3.55 1.84
N ARG A 57 13.96 4.04 2.43
CA ARG A 57 13.91 5.06 3.48
C ARG A 57 13.62 6.45 2.97
N SER A 58 13.69 6.64 1.64
CA SER A 58 13.39 7.91 0.99
C SER A 58 12.87 7.70 -0.43
N PRO A 59 12.11 8.67 -0.98
CA PRO A 59 11.70 8.62 -2.39
C PRO A 59 12.88 8.57 -3.36
N LEU A 60 13.98 9.25 -3.06
CA LEU A 60 15.16 9.26 -3.94
C LEU A 60 15.79 7.87 -4.03
N ASP A 61 15.86 7.13 -2.92
CA ASP A 61 16.38 5.76 -2.92
C ASP A 61 15.53 4.85 -3.82
N MET A 62 14.21 4.98 -3.76
CA MET A 62 13.31 4.25 -4.66
C MET A 62 13.58 4.61 -6.12
N VAL A 63 13.67 5.89 -6.43
CA VAL A 63 13.88 6.36 -7.80
C VAL A 63 15.22 5.86 -8.35
N ASN A 64 16.27 5.87 -7.55
CA ASN A 64 17.58 5.35 -7.96
C ASN A 64 17.52 3.84 -8.26
N TYR A 65 16.78 3.08 -7.45
CA TYR A 65 16.57 1.66 -7.72
C TYR A 65 15.79 1.43 -9.03
N VAL A 66 14.72 2.18 -9.24
CA VAL A 66 13.91 2.09 -10.47
C VAL A 66 14.75 2.43 -11.70
N LYS A 67 15.64 3.42 -11.62
CA LYS A 67 16.58 3.73 -12.72
C LYS A 67 17.41 2.51 -13.10
N SER A 68 17.83 1.71 -12.14
CA SER A 68 18.62 0.50 -12.39
C SER A 68 17.80 -0.62 -13.05
N LEU A 69 16.48 -0.61 -12.89
CA LEU A 69 15.59 -1.61 -13.47
C LEU A 69 15.20 -1.32 -14.93
N ILE A 70 15.13 -0.03 -15.33
CA ILE A 70 14.61 0.36 -16.65
C ILE A 70 15.34 -0.30 -17.81
N PRO A 71 16.68 -0.47 -17.81
CA PRO A 71 17.35 -1.17 -18.90
C PRO A 71 17.11 -2.68 -18.94
N SER A 72 16.46 -3.24 -17.92
CA SER A 72 16.21 -4.67 -17.81
C SER A 72 15.04 -5.10 -18.70
N GLU A 73 14.85 -6.43 -18.82
CA GLU A 73 13.64 -7.00 -19.39
C GLU A 73 12.41 -6.61 -18.60
N ASP A 74 11.22 -6.86 -19.16
CA ASP A 74 9.96 -6.64 -18.49
C ASP A 74 9.97 -7.28 -17.10
N THR A 75 9.65 -6.49 -16.08
CA THR A 75 9.70 -6.93 -14.69
C THR A 75 8.70 -6.17 -13.85
N THR A 76 8.39 -6.72 -12.67
CA THR A 76 7.60 -6.08 -11.64
C THR A 76 8.35 -6.08 -10.30
N ALA A 77 8.10 -5.07 -9.50
CA ALA A 77 8.64 -4.98 -8.14
C ALA A 77 7.65 -4.21 -7.27
N ARG A 78 7.78 -4.35 -5.95
CA ARG A 78 6.90 -3.68 -5.01
C ARG A 78 7.70 -3.02 -3.92
N PHE A 79 7.26 -1.83 -3.51
CA PHE A 79 8.04 -1.01 -2.60
C PHE A 79 7.20 -0.54 -1.44
N VAL A 80 7.77 -0.57 -0.25
CA VAL A 80 7.33 0.25 0.87
C VAL A 80 8.26 1.45 0.92
N VAL A 81 7.72 2.65 0.82
CA VAL A 81 8.52 3.88 0.70
C VAL A 81 8.18 4.82 1.84
N ASN A 82 9.18 5.20 2.62
CA ASN A 82 9.02 6.26 3.60
C ASN A 82 9.16 7.61 2.91
N MET A 83 8.06 8.35 2.89
CA MET A 83 7.94 9.67 2.27
C MET A 83 8.34 10.80 3.20
N GLY A 84 8.36 10.53 4.52
CA GLY A 84 8.58 11.56 5.53
C GLY A 84 10.05 11.97 5.66
N SER A 85 10.30 13.25 5.91
CA SER A 85 11.64 13.79 6.16
C SER A 85 11.96 14.01 7.64
N GLY A 86 10.96 14.13 8.49
CA GLY A 86 11.11 14.31 9.94
C GLY A 86 10.18 13.42 10.76
N GLY A 87 9.56 12.45 10.10
CA GLY A 87 8.64 11.48 10.69
C GLY A 87 8.45 10.34 9.72
N ILE A 88 7.52 9.44 10.05
CA ILE A 88 7.22 8.28 9.22
C ILE A 88 5.89 8.51 8.50
N HIS A 89 5.94 8.55 7.19
CA HIS A 89 4.76 8.50 6.32
C HIS A 89 5.08 7.55 5.18
N CYS A 90 4.49 6.37 5.17
CA CYS A 90 4.79 5.34 4.19
C CYS A 90 3.64 5.14 3.22
N ILE A 91 4.03 4.86 1.98
CA ILE A 91 3.12 4.41 0.92
C ILE A 91 3.59 3.06 0.39
N ALA A 92 2.67 2.33 -0.20
CA ALA A 92 2.97 1.13 -0.97
C ALA A 92 3.01 1.49 -2.45
N VAL A 93 4.00 0.97 -3.18
CA VAL A 93 4.15 1.24 -4.62
C VAL A 93 4.28 -0.07 -5.37
N ASP A 94 3.47 -0.24 -6.40
CA ASP A 94 3.64 -1.31 -7.38
C ASP A 94 4.33 -0.73 -8.62
N CYS A 95 5.43 -1.38 -9.02
CA CYS A 95 6.26 -0.96 -10.15
C CYS A 95 6.16 -1.99 -11.26
N ALA A 96 5.92 -1.54 -12.48
CA ALA A 96 6.01 -2.38 -13.68
C ALA A 96 6.88 -1.71 -14.73
N ILE A 97 7.81 -2.49 -15.28
CA ILE A 97 8.59 -2.11 -16.45
C ILE A 97 8.08 -2.94 -17.62
N LYS A 98 7.57 -2.28 -18.66
CA LYS A 98 7.04 -2.94 -19.87
C LYS A 98 7.59 -2.22 -21.10
N ASN A 99 8.31 -2.94 -21.94
CA ASN A 99 8.86 -2.41 -23.19
C ASN A 99 9.66 -1.11 -22.98
N GLY A 100 10.46 -1.05 -21.91
CA GLY A 100 11.24 0.12 -21.54
C GLY A 100 10.45 1.25 -20.89
N LYS A 101 9.13 1.11 -20.73
CA LYS A 101 8.29 2.09 -20.06
C LYS A 101 8.07 1.70 -18.60
N CYS A 102 8.18 2.67 -17.70
CA CYS A 102 7.99 2.47 -16.28
C CYS A 102 6.65 3.03 -15.83
N SER A 103 5.92 2.23 -15.06
CA SER A 103 4.67 2.63 -14.42
C SER A 103 4.78 2.40 -12.91
N LEU A 104 4.51 3.45 -12.13
CA LEU A 104 4.50 3.42 -10.68
C LEU A 104 3.10 3.75 -10.18
N ILE A 105 2.50 2.82 -9.45
CA ILE A 105 1.19 3.00 -8.82
C ILE A 105 1.39 2.97 -7.32
N GLY A 106 1.30 4.14 -6.69
CA GLY A 106 1.35 4.27 -5.24
C GLY A 106 -0.04 4.17 -4.63
N ILE A 107 -0.13 3.54 -3.46
CA ILE A 107 -1.31 3.55 -2.62
C ILE A 107 -0.93 4.20 -1.30
N ASP A 108 -1.60 5.32 -0.99
CA ASP A 108 -1.49 5.96 0.30
C ASP A 108 -2.63 5.46 1.18
N PRO A 109 -2.31 4.79 2.31
CA PRO A 109 -3.35 4.27 3.20
C PRO A 109 -4.12 5.36 3.95
N VAL A 110 -3.60 6.58 3.98
CA VAL A 110 -4.29 7.74 4.57
C VAL A 110 -4.82 8.68 3.49
N THR A 111 -5.54 9.73 3.89
CA THR A 111 -5.97 10.76 2.92
C THR A 111 -4.90 11.82 2.71
N MET A 112 -4.91 12.43 1.53
CA MET A 112 -4.07 13.58 1.20
C MET A 112 -4.67 14.91 1.66
N ASN A 113 -5.63 14.88 2.58
CA ASN A 113 -6.31 16.09 3.07
C ASN A 113 -5.40 17.00 3.89
N SER A 114 -4.29 16.48 4.42
CA SER A 114 -3.31 17.32 5.10
C SER A 114 -2.37 17.96 4.07
N LEU A 115 -2.01 19.21 4.32
CA LEU A 115 -1.05 19.94 3.49
C LEU A 115 0.30 19.19 3.42
N GLY A 116 0.71 18.58 4.54
CA GLY A 116 1.95 17.81 4.59
C GLY A 116 1.96 16.62 3.65
N ALA A 117 0.90 15.82 3.63
CA ALA A 117 0.80 14.66 2.73
C ALA A 117 0.78 15.08 1.26
N SER A 118 0.04 16.14 0.92
CA SER A 118 0.02 16.69 -0.44
C SER A 118 1.40 17.18 -0.88
N MET A 119 2.14 17.83 -0.01
CA MET A 119 3.50 18.29 -0.30
C MET A 119 4.46 17.12 -0.54
N LEU A 120 4.34 16.04 0.23
CA LEU A 120 5.15 14.83 0.03
C LEU A 120 4.88 14.19 -1.34
N ALA A 121 3.61 14.11 -1.75
CA ALA A 121 3.23 13.60 -3.06
C ALA A 121 3.81 14.46 -4.19
N ILE A 122 3.73 15.77 -4.08
CA ILE A 122 4.31 16.72 -5.06
C ILE A 122 5.83 16.55 -5.11
N ARG A 123 6.49 16.37 -3.98
CA ARG A 123 7.94 16.13 -3.91
C ARG A 123 8.34 14.86 -4.63
N LEU A 124 7.59 13.76 -4.42
CA LEU A 124 7.83 12.52 -5.15
C LEU A 124 7.65 12.71 -6.66
N GLN A 125 6.59 13.40 -7.07
CA GLN A 125 6.37 13.71 -8.49
C GLN A 125 7.54 14.50 -9.09
N SER A 126 8.05 15.50 -8.37
CA SER A 126 9.19 16.32 -8.82
C SER A 126 10.46 15.49 -9.00
N VAL A 127 10.75 14.59 -8.04
CA VAL A 127 11.91 13.70 -8.14
C VAL A 127 11.76 12.76 -9.33
N CYS A 128 10.57 12.17 -9.52
CA CYS A 128 10.32 11.29 -10.66
C CYS A 128 10.45 12.02 -11.99
N LYS A 129 9.92 13.23 -12.13
CA LYS A 129 10.03 14.01 -13.38
C LYS A 129 11.48 14.36 -13.73
N ARG A 130 12.28 14.66 -12.70
CA ARG A 130 13.70 15.00 -12.90
C ARG A 130 14.53 13.77 -13.24
N GLU A 131 14.34 12.67 -12.52
CA GLU A 131 15.21 11.50 -12.59
C GLU A 131 14.68 10.39 -13.51
N LEU A 132 13.37 10.34 -13.74
CA LEU A 132 12.67 9.31 -14.51
C LEU A 132 11.64 9.96 -15.44
N PRO A 133 12.05 10.79 -16.43
CA PRO A 133 11.11 11.63 -17.20
C PRO A 133 10.08 10.84 -18.00
N GLU A 134 10.36 9.59 -18.36
CA GLU A 134 9.45 8.73 -19.12
C GLU A 134 8.56 7.86 -18.22
N THR A 135 8.55 8.09 -16.92
CA THR A 135 7.80 7.28 -15.96
C THR A 135 6.41 7.85 -15.75
N SER A 136 5.41 6.98 -15.77
CA SER A 136 4.04 7.30 -15.39
C SER A 136 3.87 7.03 -13.90
N LEU A 137 3.61 8.05 -13.11
CA LEU A 137 3.42 7.96 -11.65
C LEU A 137 2.01 8.41 -11.29
N VAL A 138 1.29 7.56 -10.55
CA VAL A 138 0.02 7.93 -9.89
C VAL A 138 0.05 7.51 -8.43
N ILE A 139 -0.68 8.24 -7.59
CA ILE A 139 -0.91 7.89 -6.19
C ILE A 139 -2.41 7.82 -5.96
N MET A 140 -2.88 6.67 -5.47
CA MET A 140 -4.28 6.45 -5.14
C MET A 140 -4.51 6.75 -3.66
N GLU A 141 -5.47 7.62 -3.38
CA GLU A 141 -5.92 7.90 -2.03
C GLU A 141 -6.93 6.83 -1.61
N THR A 142 -6.76 6.26 -0.43
CA THR A 142 -7.63 5.17 0.00
C THR A 142 -8.31 5.38 1.34
N ASP A 143 -7.78 6.21 2.19
CA ASP A 143 -8.36 6.52 3.51
C ASP A 143 -8.70 5.26 4.33
N MET A 144 -7.86 4.24 4.25
CA MET A 144 -8.05 2.96 4.93
C MET A 144 -7.51 2.94 6.34
N GLN A 145 -6.43 3.69 6.60
CA GLN A 145 -5.72 3.67 7.87
C GLN A 145 -6.27 4.74 8.82
N ARG A 146 -6.50 4.35 10.09
CA ARG A 146 -6.88 5.26 11.16
C ARG A 146 -5.83 5.31 12.28
N SER A 147 -5.11 4.21 12.51
CA SER A 147 -4.06 4.13 13.51
C SER A 147 -2.84 4.95 13.10
N GLN A 148 -2.30 5.74 14.03
CA GLN A 148 -1.04 6.44 13.80
C GLN A 148 0.14 5.53 14.12
N GLY A 149 1.23 5.67 13.37
CA GLY A 149 2.47 4.94 13.60
C GLY A 149 2.55 3.54 12.99
N GLU A 150 1.51 3.08 12.30
CA GLU A 150 1.44 1.75 11.70
C GLU A 150 1.57 1.76 10.18
N CYS A 151 1.91 2.89 9.59
CA CYS A 151 1.96 3.04 8.13
C CYS A 151 2.97 2.10 7.46
N LEU A 152 4.07 1.76 8.12
CA LEU A 152 5.05 0.80 7.61
C LEU A 152 4.43 -0.59 7.44
N MET A 153 3.80 -1.11 8.48
CA MET A 153 3.19 -2.44 8.44
C MET A 153 1.96 -2.47 7.55
N PHE A 154 1.19 -1.38 7.53
CA PHE A 154 0.05 -1.27 6.63
C PHE A 154 0.51 -1.29 5.17
N SER A 155 1.57 -0.56 4.85
CA SER A 155 2.16 -0.55 3.50
C SER A 155 2.75 -1.91 3.13
N LEU A 156 3.37 -2.62 4.06
CA LEU A 156 3.84 -3.99 3.84
C LEU A 156 2.70 -4.95 3.51
N PHE A 157 1.59 -4.84 4.24
CA PHE A 157 0.37 -5.58 3.91
C PHE A 157 -0.10 -5.27 2.48
N LEU A 158 -0.14 -3.99 2.10
CA LEU A 158 -0.59 -3.58 0.77
C LEU A 158 0.31 -4.15 -0.35
N VAL A 159 1.64 -4.14 -0.18
CA VAL A 159 2.52 -4.70 -1.23
C VAL A 159 2.32 -6.21 -1.41
N LYS A 160 2.02 -6.94 -0.35
CA LYS A 160 1.66 -8.36 -0.45
C LYS A 160 0.37 -8.56 -1.24
N LYS A 161 -0.62 -7.70 -1.02
CA LYS A 161 -1.89 -7.76 -1.75
C LYS A 161 -1.75 -7.32 -3.21
N MET A 162 -0.92 -6.33 -3.49
CA MET A 162 -0.58 -5.95 -4.87
C MET A 162 0.00 -7.13 -5.65
N HIS A 163 0.85 -7.92 -5.01
CA HIS A 163 1.39 -9.13 -5.63
C HIS A 163 0.31 -10.20 -5.83
N LYS A 164 -0.52 -10.45 -4.82
CA LYS A 164 -1.64 -11.40 -4.93
C LYS A 164 -2.58 -11.04 -6.07
N GLU A 165 -2.84 -9.75 -6.26
CA GLU A 165 -3.73 -9.21 -7.28
C GLU A 165 -2.96 -8.69 -8.51
N CYS A 166 -1.85 -9.33 -8.84
CA CYS A 166 -0.94 -8.86 -9.90
C CYS A 166 -1.62 -8.74 -11.26
N ASP A 167 -2.59 -9.58 -11.57
CA ASP A 167 -3.32 -9.50 -12.85
C ASP A 167 -4.12 -8.19 -12.95
N GLU A 168 -4.80 -7.80 -11.86
CA GLU A 168 -5.54 -6.54 -11.83
C GLU A 168 -4.59 -5.33 -11.86
N PHE A 169 -3.44 -5.42 -11.17
CA PHE A 169 -2.44 -4.35 -11.22
C PHE A 169 -1.78 -4.23 -12.59
N GLN A 170 -1.63 -5.32 -13.36
CA GLN A 170 -1.19 -5.23 -14.75
C GLN A 170 -2.15 -4.37 -15.58
N SER A 171 -3.45 -4.57 -15.43
CA SER A 171 -4.45 -3.73 -16.09
C SER A 171 -4.37 -2.27 -15.67
N LEU A 172 -4.12 -2.01 -14.39
CA LEU A 172 -3.94 -0.64 -13.88
C LEU A 172 -2.68 0.01 -14.45
N HIS A 173 -1.59 -0.73 -14.57
CA HIS A 173 -0.37 -0.24 -15.19
C HIS A 173 -0.57 0.12 -16.66
N ASP A 174 -1.29 -0.71 -17.41
CA ASP A 174 -1.63 -0.41 -18.83
C ASP A 174 -2.41 0.90 -18.92
N LYS A 175 -3.40 1.08 -18.06
CA LYS A 175 -4.18 2.34 -17.99
C LYS A 175 -3.31 3.52 -17.60
N ASN A 176 -2.39 3.33 -16.67
CA ASN A 176 -1.47 4.39 -16.22
C ASN A 176 -0.54 4.82 -17.35
N ILE A 177 0.05 3.89 -18.06
CA ILE A 177 0.94 4.16 -19.20
C ILE A 177 0.16 4.86 -20.34
N ASN A 178 -1.07 4.45 -20.60
CA ASN A 178 -1.92 5.02 -21.64
C ASN A 178 -2.66 6.30 -21.20
N ARG A 179 -2.42 6.77 -19.97
CA ARG A 179 -3.05 7.98 -19.40
C ARG A 179 -4.58 7.90 -19.37
N GLU A 180 -5.10 6.73 -19.03
CA GLU A 180 -6.55 6.46 -18.95
C GLU A 180 -7.09 6.49 -17.52
N LEU A 181 -6.23 6.68 -16.50
CA LEU A 181 -6.68 6.79 -15.11
C LEU A 181 -7.26 8.19 -14.83
N PRO A 182 -8.31 8.28 -13.99
CA PRO A 182 -8.92 9.56 -13.65
C PRO A 182 -8.05 10.31 -12.63
N LEU A 183 -7.28 11.28 -13.09
CA LEU A 183 -6.33 12.00 -12.24
C LEU A 183 -6.86 13.37 -11.84
N THR A 184 -6.61 13.75 -10.59
CA THR A 184 -6.72 15.11 -10.09
C THR A 184 -5.31 15.66 -9.88
N GLN A 185 -5.08 16.94 -10.20
CA GLN A 185 -3.78 17.59 -10.10
C GLN A 185 -2.64 16.86 -10.84
N GLY A 186 -2.99 16.05 -11.84
CA GLY A 186 -2.02 15.33 -12.68
C GLY A 186 -1.33 14.15 -12.02
N LEU A 187 -1.65 13.81 -10.78
CA LEU A 187 -0.95 12.80 -9.98
C LEU A 187 -1.90 11.89 -9.19
N LEU A 188 -2.98 12.44 -8.65
CA LEU A 188 -3.80 11.75 -7.65
C LEU A 188 -5.03 11.11 -8.26
N VAL A 189 -5.33 9.87 -7.82
CA VAL A 189 -6.63 9.23 -8.02
C VAL A 189 -7.41 9.40 -6.71
N SER A 190 -8.60 10.01 -6.80
CA SER A 190 -9.43 10.26 -5.61
C SER A 190 -9.88 8.97 -4.94
N VAL A 191 -10.27 9.05 -3.66
CA VAL A 191 -10.79 7.88 -2.91
C VAL A 191 -11.94 7.21 -3.66
N LYS A 192 -12.88 7.98 -4.19
CA LYS A 192 -14.02 7.45 -4.92
C LYS A 192 -13.61 6.70 -6.19
N ASP A 193 -12.69 7.27 -6.96
CA ASP A 193 -12.22 6.63 -8.20
C ASP A 193 -11.33 5.43 -7.88
N ALA A 194 -10.51 5.50 -6.83
CA ALA A 194 -9.72 4.36 -6.38
C ALA A 194 -10.59 3.17 -5.96
N ASP A 195 -11.73 3.42 -5.31
CA ASP A 195 -12.67 2.36 -4.93
C ASP A 195 -13.21 1.58 -6.12
N SER A 196 -13.41 2.23 -7.26
CA SER A 196 -13.85 1.53 -8.48
C SER A 196 -12.74 0.77 -9.18
N LEU A 197 -11.48 1.02 -8.84
CA LEU A 197 -10.31 0.44 -9.50
C LEU A 197 -9.62 -0.65 -8.68
N LEU A 198 -9.61 -0.52 -7.35
CA LEU A 198 -8.84 -1.40 -6.47
C LEU A 198 -9.58 -2.70 -6.15
N PRO A 199 -8.88 -3.84 -6.18
CA PRO A 199 -9.50 -5.13 -5.86
C PRO A 199 -9.91 -5.24 -4.38
N PRO A 200 -10.97 -6.02 -4.09
CA PRO A 200 -11.53 -6.11 -2.73
C PRO A 200 -10.55 -6.55 -1.65
N SER A 201 -9.58 -7.39 -1.98
CA SER A 201 -8.63 -7.90 -0.99
C SER A 201 -7.75 -6.81 -0.38
N LEU A 202 -7.55 -5.68 -1.08
CA LEU A 202 -6.82 -4.53 -0.53
C LEU A 202 -7.58 -3.86 0.61
N MET A 203 -8.90 -4.01 0.66
CA MET A 203 -9.75 -3.41 1.70
C MET A 203 -9.84 -4.25 2.97
N LYS A 204 -9.20 -5.40 3.02
CA LYS A 204 -9.27 -6.36 4.14
C LYS A 204 -8.96 -5.73 5.50
N HIS A 205 -8.00 -4.83 5.57
CA HIS A 205 -7.56 -4.21 6.83
C HIS A 205 -8.04 -2.78 7.01
N THR A 206 -9.07 -2.37 6.28
CA THR A 206 -9.70 -1.06 6.46
C THR A 206 -10.14 -0.89 7.91
N GLN A 207 -9.68 0.18 8.56
CA GLN A 207 -9.85 0.39 10.00
C GLN A 207 -11.13 1.14 10.38
N SER A 208 -11.96 1.52 9.41
CA SER A 208 -13.21 2.23 9.64
C SER A 208 -14.38 1.48 9.02
N PRO A 209 -15.41 1.11 9.80
CA PRO A 209 -16.62 0.50 9.26
C PRO A 209 -17.32 1.39 8.23
N ASN A 210 -17.37 2.70 8.48
CA ASN A 210 -17.95 3.66 7.55
C ASN A 210 -17.17 3.72 6.23
N ARG A 211 -15.86 3.64 6.29
CA ARG A 211 -15.03 3.61 5.10
C ARG A 211 -15.26 2.36 4.27
N LEU A 212 -15.31 1.20 4.93
CA LEU A 212 -15.62 -0.07 4.27
C LEU A 212 -17.02 -0.04 3.65
N GLN A 213 -18.00 0.53 4.35
CA GLN A 213 -19.34 0.69 3.83
C GLN A 213 -19.37 1.51 2.54
N LYS A 214 -18.64 2.62 2.47
CA LYS A 214 -18.54 3.44 1.25
C LYS A 214 -17.94 2.66 0.08
N TYR A 215 -16.91 1.86 0.34
CA TYR A 215 -16.33 1.00 -0.69
C TYR A 215 -17.38 0.01 -1.22
N LEU A 216 -18.14 -0.64 -0.34
CA LEU A 216 -19.17 -1.60 -0.72
C LEU A 216 -20.35 -0.94 -1.45
N GLU A 217 -20.67 0.31 -1.16
CA GLU A 217 -21.66 1.10 -1.93
C GLU A 217 -21.20 1.32 -3.36
N THR A 218 -19.90 1.57 -3.57
CA THR A 218 -19.30 1.73 -4.91
C THR A 218 -19.20 0.39 -5.64
N ARG A 219 -18.90 -0.69 -4.90
CA ARG A 219 -18.72 -2.04 -5.45
C ARG A 219 -19.52 -3.07 -4.67
N PRO A 220 -20.85 -3.11 -4.85
CA PRO A 220 -21.70 -4.04 -4.09
C PRO A 220 -21.32 -5.51 -4.30
N GLU A 221 -20.84 -5.88 -5.48
CA GLU A 221 -20.40 -7.24 -5.80
C GLU A 221 -19.22 -7.70 -4.96
N ALA A 222 -18.46 -6.77 -4.39
CA ALA A 222 -17.29 -7.09 -3.55
C ALA A 222 -17.67 -7.63 -2.18
N MET A 223 -18.91 -7.46 -1.75
CA MET A 223 -19.36 -7.89 -0.41
C MET A 223 -19.10 -9.37 -0.12
N ASN A 224 -19.25 -10.21 -1.13
CA ASN A 224 -19.11 -11.66 -1.01
C ASN A 224 -17.74 -12.17 -1.51
N CYS A 225 -16.83 -11.29 -1.89
CA CYS A 225 -15.48 -11.69 -2.29
C CYS A 225 -14.67 -12.18 -1.08
N VAL A 226 -14.05 -13.34 -1.23
CA VAL A 226 -13.14 -13.89 -0.22
C VAL A 226 -11.85 -13.06 -0.22
N VAL A 227 -11.42 -12.54 0.94
CA VAL A 227 -10.30 -11.62 1.08
C VAL A 227 -9.14 -12.17 1.89
N ASN A 228 -9.27 -13.37 2.46
CA ASN A 228 -8.18 -14.02 3.19
C ASN A 228 -8.21 -15.54 3.03
N LYS A 229 -7.17 -16.22 3.55
CA LYS A 229 -7.04 -17.69 3.47
C LYS A 229 -8.08 -18.44 4.30
N LYS A 230 -8.68 -17.79 5.29
CA LYS A 230 -9.73 -18.40 6.16
C LYS A 230 -11.11 -18.41 5.52
N GLY A 231 -11.25 -17.83 4.31
CA GLY A 231 -12.52 -17.72 3.61
C GLY A 231 -13.41 -16.57 4.06
N ASP A 232 -12.88 -15.62 4.83
CA ASP A 232 -13.63 -14.42 5.21
C ASP A 232 -13.91 -13.54 3.99
N THR A 233 -15.11 -12.95 3.97
CA THR A 233 -15.54 -11.95 2.98
C THR A 233 -15.50 -10.55 3.59
N LEU A 234 -15.61 -9.52 2.76
CA LEU A 234 -15.76 -8.14 3.25
C LEU A 234 -17.03 -7.98 4.07
N LYS A 235 -18.12 -8.69 3.71
CA LYS A 235 -19.37 -8.73 4.49
C LYS A 235 -19.11 -9.25 5.90
N THR A 236 -18.41 -10.37 6.03
CA THR A 236 -18.06 -10.98 7.32
C THR A 236 -17.24 -10.00 8.16
N ARG A 237 -16.27 -9.32 7.55
CA ARG A 237 -15.43 -8.35 8.24
C ARG A 237 -16.22 -7.11 8.67
N GLN A 238 -17.13 -6.63 7.85
CA GLN A 238 -18.01 -5.52 8.19
C GLN A 238 -18.89 -5.88 9.41
N GLN A 239 -19.45 -7.08 9.43
CA GLN A 239 -20.27 -7.57 10.55
C GLN A 239 -19.46 -7.65 11.86
N ARG A 240 -18.21 -8.11 11.81
CA ARG A 240 -17.32 -8.13 12.98
C ARG A 240 -17.06 -6.72 13.52
N HIS A 241 -16.84 -5.73 12.66
CA HIS A 241 -16.67 -4.35 13.08
C HIS A 241 -17.91 -3.82 13.79
N ILE A 242 -19.10 -4.06 13.25
CA ILE A 242 -20.36 -3.63 13.86
C ILE A 242 -20.53 -4.28 15.24
N THR A 243 -20.29 -5.59 15.35
CA THR A 243 -20.39 -6.32 16.63
C THR A 243 -19.42 -5.78 17.67
N THR A 244 -18.19 -5.45 17.27
CA THR A 244 -17.20 -4.88 18.18
C THR A 244 -17.63 -3.51 18.70
N ILE A 245 -18.22 -2.67 17.85
CA ILE A 245 -18.73 -1.36 18.24
C ILE A 245 -19.93 -1.49 19.20
N GLU A 246 -20.81 -2.45 18.95
CA GLU A 246 -21.99 -2.66 19.80
C GLU A 246 -21.63 -3.22 21.18
N LEU A 247 -20.51 -3.91 21.34
CA LEU A 247 -20.04 -4.48 22.59
C LEU A 247 -19.26 -3.48 23.45
N ASP A 248 -18.77 -2.41 22.88
CA ASP A 248 -18.06 -1.33 23.58
C ASP A 248 -19.04 -0.26 24.06
#